data_b294bbb0e381034855a6d03a97f681d6
#
_entry.id   b294bbb0e381034855a6d03a97f681d6
#
_cell.length_a   1.000
_cell.length_b   1.000
_cell.length_c   1.000
_cell.angle_alpha   90.00
_cell.angle_beta   90.00
_cell.angle_gamma   90.00
#
_symmetry.space_group_name_H-M   'P 1'
#
loop_
_entity.id
_entity.type
_entity.pdbx_description
1 polymer ?
#
loop_
_entity_poly.entity_id
_entity_poly.type
_entity_poly.pdbx_seq_one_letter_code
_entity_poly.pdbx_strand_id
1 'polypeptide(L)'
;LCIAASAIALTLGLASCESLVNEVRVEPGTTPLKPVFVLSDTTGRGPAGTIYGISVVACGNETVLWQIVATGSNGAPSRIEYGVPPTGYIVNAGPSPLRAGCYNVYVTDGRRARFRVDAMGRVTSDSQHDASRRSTAPRDTTRR
;
A
#
# COMPACT_ATOMS: atom_id res chain seq x y z
N LEU A 1 65.65 2.86 -1.73
CA LEU A 1 64.65 2.87 -0.66
C LEU A 1 63.31 3.35 -1.28
N CYS A 2 62.47 2.38 -1.75
CA CYS A 2 61.19 2.67 -2.34
C CYS A 2 60.11 2.57 -1.25
N ILE A 3 59.48 3.69 -0.91
CA ILE A 3 58.33 3.73 -0.03
C ILE A 3 57.08 3.61 -0.90
N ALA A 4 56.44 2.45 -0.85
CA ALA A 4 55.14 2.22 -1.50
C ALA A 4 54.03 2.84 -0.64
N ALA A 5 53.41 3.92 -1.09
CA ALA A 5 52.22 4.49 -0.50
C ALA A 5 51.02 3.65 -0.91
N SER A 6 50.47 2.83 -0.04
CA SER A 6 49.23 2.13 -0.22
C SER A 6 48.06 3.11 -0.01
N ALA A 7 47.41 3.51 -1.10
CA ALA A 7 46.17 4.24 -1.05
C ALA A 7 45.04 3.27 -0.69
N ILE A 8 44.54 3.29 0.54
CA ILE A 8 43.32 2.59 0.97
C ILE A 8 42.16 3.44 0.48
N ALA A 9 41.54 3.01 -0.62
CA ALA A 9 40.27 3.55 -1.08
C ALA A 9 39.16 3.12 -0.10
N LEU A 10 38.77 4.02 0.77
CA LEU A 10 37.63 3.85 1.66
C LEU A 10 36.36 4.04 0.82
N THR A 11 35.82 2.96 0.24
CA THR A 11 34.50 2.97 -0.37
C THR A 11 33.48 3.08 0.75
N LEU A 12 33.06 4.31 1.04
CA LEU A 12 31.84 4.59 1.81
C LEU A 12 30.67 4.03 1.00
N GLY A 13 30.28 2.80 1.32
CA GLY A 13 29.00 2.25 0.92
C GLY A 13 27.91 3.14 1.51
N LEU A 14 27.32 3.96 0.68
CA LEU A 14 26.05 4.60 0.97
C LEU A 14 25.03 3.47 1.13
N ALA A 15 24.89 2.94 2.34
CA ALA A 15 23.75 2.15 2.71
C ALA A 15 22.56 3.07 2.53
N SER A 16 21.88 2.94 1.40
CA SER A 16 20.55 3.49 1.21
C SER A 16 19.72 2.93 2.34
N CYS A 17 19.41 3.74 3.35
CA CYS A 17 18.34 3.43 4.26
C CYS A 17 17.06 3.41 3.40
N GLU A 18 16.78 2.27 2.77
CA GLU A 18 15.43 2.00 2.28
C GLU A 18 14.54 2.12 3.51
N SER A 19 13.81 3.22 3.55
CA SER A 19 12.76 3.43 4.52
C SER A 19 11.86 2.21 4.42
N LEU A 20 11.86 1.39 5.46
CA LEU A 20 11.02 0.22 5.61
C LEU A 20 9.56 0.71 5.68
N VAL A 21 8.99 1.05 4.55
CA VAL A 21 7.60 1.51 4.45
C VAL A 21 6.71 0.29 4.56
N ASN A 22 6.06 0.14 5.69
CA ASN A 22 4.95 -0.79 5.83
C ASN A 22 3.87 -0.38 4.82
N GLU A 23 3.67 -1.15 3.78
CA GLU A 23 2.83 -0.81 2.64
C GLU A 23 1.48 -1.52 2.72
N VAL A 24 0.43 -0.79 2.35
CA VAL A 24 -0.86 -1.39 2.01
C VAL A 24 -0.93 -1.51 0.51
N ARG A 25 -1.05 -2.73 0.00
CA ARG A 25 -1.29 -2.98 -1.42
C ARG A 25 -2.76 -3.25 -1.64
N VAL A 26 -3.33 -2.64 -2.66
CA VAL A 26 -4.72 -2.86 -3.06
C VAL A 26 -4.75 -3.76 -4.27
N GLU A 27 -5.44 -4.89 -4.15
CA GLU A 27 -5.60 -5.88 -5.22
C GLU A 27 -7.08 -5.98 -5.61
N PRO A 28 -7.39 -6.38 -6.85
CA PRO A 28 -8.73 -6.79 -7.22
C PRO A 28 -9.18 -7.97 -6.36
N GLY A 29 -10.40 -7.93 -5.87
CA GLY A 29 -11.00 -9.06 -5.17
C GLY A 29 -11.58 -10.10 -6.12
N THR A 30 -12.15 -11.14 -5.55
CA THR A 30 -12.82 -12.22 -6.31
C THR A 30 -14.10 -11.77 -7.01
N THR A 31 -14.72 -10.71 -6.52
CA THR A 31 -15.91 -10.07 -7.10
C THR A 31 -15.61 -8.62 -7.47
N PRO A 32 -16.23 -8.10 -8.53
CA PRO A 32 -16.17 -6.67 -8.86
C PRO A 32 -16.55 -5.81 -7.65
N LEU A 33 -15.96 -4.63 -7.53
CA LEU A 33 -16.23 -3.64 -6.46
C LEU A 33 -15.86 -4.11 -5.04
N LYS A 34 -15.10 -5.21 -4.90
CA LYS A 34 -14.61 -5.67 -3.60
C LYS A 34 -13.09 -5.77 -3.61
N PRO A 35 -12.37 -4.66 -3.44
CA PRO A 35 -10.92 -4.70 -3.34
C PRO A 35 -10.45 -5.51 -2.13
N VAL A 36 -9.26 -6.09 -2.26
CA VAL A 36 -8.56 -6.76 -1.17
C VAL A 36 -7.37 -5.89 -0.76
N PHE A 37 -7.29 -5.60 0.52
CA PHE A 37 -6.17 -4.88 1.12
C PHE A 37 -5.16 -5.91 1.64
N VAL A 38 -3.97 -5.91 1.05
CA VAL A 38 -2.86 -6.76 1.48
C VAL A 38 -1.96 -5.93 2.38
N LEU A 39 -1.81 -6.41 3.59
CA LEU A 39 -1.03 -5.78 4.64
C LEU A 39 0.23 -6.63 4.83
N SER A 40 1.34 -6.21 4.27
CA SER A 40 2.62 -6.88 4.44
C SER A 40 3.53 -6.06 5.35
N ASP A 41 4.42 -6.76 6.08
CA ASP A 41 5.61 -6.15 6.60
C ASP A 41 6.54 -5.78 5.42
N THR A 42 7.58 -5.04 5.68
CA THR A 42 8.55 -4.59 4.67
C THR A 42 9.27 -5.72 3.96
N THR A 43 9.26 -6.92 4.53
CA THR A 43 9.87 -8.12 3.95
C THR A 43 8.89 -8.88 3.05
N GLY A 44 7.60 -8.52 3.06
CA GLY A 44 6.53 -9.21 2.34
C GLY A 44 6.25 -10.62 2.87
N ARG A 45 6.80 -10.98 4.01
CA ARG A 45 6.78 -12.36 4.53
C ARG A 45 5.89 -12.58 5.75
N GLY A 46 5.34 -11.54 6.34
CA GLY A 46 4.57 -11.69 7.56
C GLY A 46 3.45 -10.67 7.74
N PRO A 47 2.56 -10.90 8.70
CA PRO A 47 1.57 -9.91 9.09
C PRO A 47 2.27 -8.71 9.72
N ALA A 48 1.91 -7.55 9.28
CA ALA A 48 2.44 -6.30 9.79
C ALA A 48 1.84 -5.99 11.15
N GLY A 49 2.48 -6.37 12.21
CA GLY A 49 2.17 -5.95 13.58
C GLY A 49 0.67 -5.96 13.96
N THR A 50 0.32 -5.32 15.06
CA THR A 50 -1.08 -5.18 15.47
C THR A 50 -1.76 -4.03 14.72
N ILE A 51 -2.85 -4.31 14.03
CA ILE A 51 -3.69 -3.32 13.37
C ILE A 51 -4.96 -3.13 14.18
N TYR A 52 -5.18 -1.91 14.64
CA TYR A 52 -6.38 -1.58 15.43
C TYR A 52 -7.59 -1.23 14.57
N GLY A 53 -7.40 -0.94 13.28
CA GLY A 53 -8.50 -0.67 12.38
C GLY A 53 -8.07 -0.28 10.98
N ILE A 54 -9.03 -0.34 10.07
CA ILE A 54 -8.92 0.13 8.68
C ILE A 54 -10.13 0.98 8.37
N SER A 55 -9.90 2.06 7.62
CA SER A 55 -10.95 2.91 7.06
C SER A 55 -10.78 3.08 5.57
N VAL A 56 -11.87 2.99 4.83
CA VAL A 56 -11.95 3.31 3.41
C VAL A 56 -12.80 4.55 3.24
N VAL A 57 -12.24 5.57 2.60
CA VAL A 57 -12.91 6.87 2.41
C VAL A 57 -12.87 7.29 0.95
N ALA A 58 -13.87 8.05 0.51
CA ALA A 58 -13.87 8.64 -0.83
C ALA A 58 -12.86 9.78 -0.90
N CYS A 59 -12.14 9.90 -2.04
CA CYS A 59 -11.26 11.03 -2.27
C CYS A 59 -12.05 12.34 -2.35
N GLY A 60 -11.52 13.39 -1.75
CA GLY A 60 -12.03 14.77 -1.89
C GLY A 60 -13.05 15.19 -0.83
N ASN A 61 -13.91 14.31 -0.34
CA ASN A 61 -14.89 14.66 0.69
C ASN A 61 -14.71 13.88 2.00
N GLU A 62 -13.74 12.96 2.03
CA GLU A 62 -13.40 12.12 3.19
C GLU A 62 -14.59 11.35 3.80
N THR A 63 -15.63 11.11 3.03
CA THR A 63 -16.77 10.29 3.47
C THR A 63 -16.30 8.88 3.76
N VAL A 64 -16.51 8.41 4.99
CA VAL A 64 -16.20 7.04 5.39
C VAL A 64 -17.20 6.09 4.77
N LEU A 65 -16.71 5.18 3.93
CA LEU A 65 -17.52 4.17 3.26
C LEU A 65 -17.50 2.83 3.98
N TRP A 66 -16.39 2.54 4.65
CA TRP A 66 -16.25 1.34 5.46
C TRP A 66 -15.19 1.56 6.52
N GLN A 67 -15.47 1.09 7.72
CA GLN A 67 -14.54 1.12 8.82
C GLN A 67 -14.70 -0.13 9.68
N ILE A 68 -13.59 -0.77 9.99
CA ILE A 68 -13.52 -1.87 10.95
C ILE A 68 -12.53 -1.53 12.06
N VAL A 69 -12.81 -2.04 13.25
CA VAL A 69 -12.01 -1.81 14.46
C VAL A 69 -11.79 -3.15 15.16
N ALA A 70 -10.56 -3.38 15.64
CA ALA A 70 -10.23 -4.58 16.40
C ALA A 70 -10.93 -4.59 17.76
N THR A 71 -11.44 -5.75 18.17
CA THR A 71 -12.08 -5.95 19.48
C THR A 71 -11.09 -6.34 20.56
N GLY A 72 -9.81 -6.53 20.23
CA GLY A 72 -8.74 -6.92 21.14
C GLY A 72 -7.39 -6.92 20.48
N SER A 73 -6.37 -7.44 21.15
CA SER A 73 -5.00 -7.57 20.62
C SER A 73 -4.85 -8.78 19.70
N ASN A 74 -5.67 -8.88 18.68
CA ASN A 74 -5.57 -9.92 17.68
C ASN A 74 -4.42 -9.59 16.71
N GLY A 75 -3.73 -10.62 16.22
CA GLY A 75 -2.70 -10.46 15.20
C GLY A 75 -3.28 -9.79 13.96
N ALA A 76 -2.46 -9.02 13.24
CA ALA A 76 -2.89 -8.36 12.03
C ALA A 76 -3.22 -9.38 10.94
N PRO A 77 -4.41 -9.33 10.33
CA PRO A 77 -4.69 -10.14 9.16
C PRO A 77 -3.81 -9.67 8.00
N SER A 78 -3.26 -10.60 7.24
CA SER A 78 -2.44 -10.27 6.07
C SER A 78 -3.26 -9.80 4.86
N ARG A 79 -4.53 -10.16 4.83
CA ARG A 79 -5.47 -9.82 3.74
C ARG A 79 -6.84 -9.50 4.32
N ILE A 80 -7.44 -8.41 3.83
CA ILE A 80 -8.77 -7.97 4.24
C ILE A 80 -9.58 -7.62 2.99
N GLU A 81 -10.69 -8.28 2.77
CA GLU A 81 -11.61 -7.96 1.67
C GLU A 81 -12.58 -6.86 2.11
N TYR A 82 -12.83 -5.89 1.24
CA TYR A 82 -13.80 -4.83 1.48
C TYR A 82 -15.18 -5.40 1.84
N GLY A 83 -15.73 -4.95 2.95
CA GLY A 83 -17.03 -5.40 3.44
C GLY A 83 -17.01 -6.72 4.21
N VAL A 84 -15.86 -7.37 4.35
CA VAL A 84 -15.73 -8.63 5.10
C VAL A 84 -14.78 -8.42 6.29
N PRO A 85 -15.30 -8.18 7.48
CA PRO A 85 -14.45 -8.01 8.66
C PRO A 85 -13.77 -9.34 9.02
N PRO A 86 -12.45 -9.34 9.26
CA PRO A 86 -11.76 -10.55 9.73
C PRO A 86 -12.18 -10.88 11.17
N THR A 87 -11.88 -12.10 11.59
CA THR A 87 -12.10 -12.52 12.99
C THR A 87 -11.40 -11.57 13.95
N GLY A 88 -12.10 -11.13 15.00
CA GLY A 88 -11.60 -10.18 15.98
C GLY A 88 -11.75 -8.70 15.57
N TYR A 89 -12.51 -8.42 14.51
CA TYR A 89 -12.86 -7.07 14.10
C TYR A 89 -14.37 -6.91 14.04
N ILE A 90 -14.84 -5.71 14.35
CA ILE A 90 -16.23 -5.30 14.20
C ILE A 90 -16.35 -4.19 13.18
N VAL A 91 -17.49 -4.13 12.51
CA VAL A 91 -17.82 -3.03 11.59
C VAL A 91 -18.30 -1.84 12.38
N ASN A 92 -17.59 -0.72 12.26
CA ASN A 92 -17.97 0.57 12.87
C ASN A 92 -18.75 1.46 11.88
N ALA A 93 -18.49 1.32 10.58
CA ALA A 93 -19.22 2.02 9.53
C ALA A 93 -19.27 1.21 8.23
N GLY A 94 -20.38 1.31 7.50
CA GLY A 94 -20.57 0.65 6.21
C GLY A 94 -20.80 -0.87 6.28
N PRO A 95 -20.44 -1.64 5.22
CA PRO A 95 -19.85 -1.18 3.96
C PRO A 95 -20.88 -0.50 3.06
N SER A 96 -20.52 0.67 2.54
CA SER A 96 -21.28 1.34 1.48
C SER A 96 -20.84 0.83 0.10
N PRO A 97 -21.72 0.70 -0.88
CA PRO A 97 -21.36 0.27 -2.22
C PRO A 97 -20.28 1.18 -2.84
N LEU A 98 -19.19 0.59 -3.32
CA LEU A 98 -18.21 1.33 -4.11
C LEU A 98 -18.77 1.61 -5.51
N ARG A 99 -18.46 2.77 -6.06
CA ARG A 99 -18.81 3.21 -7.42
C ARG A 99 -17.54 3.57 -8.17
N ALA A 100 -17.66 3.87 -9.45
CA ALA A 100 -16.54 4.45 -10.19
C ALA A 100 -16.05 5.72 -9.50
N GLY A 101 -14.75 5.75 -9.15
CA GLY A 101 -14.19 6.86 -8.38
C GLY A 101 -12.84 6.55 -7.75
N CYS A 102 -12.38 7.50 -6.95
CA CYS A 102 -11.13 7.45 -6.21
C CYS A 102 -11.39 7.19 -4.72
N TYR A 103 -10.55 6.37 -4.09
CA TYR A 103 -10.66 5.99 -2.69
C TYR A 103 -9.30 5.95 -2.01
N ASN A 104 -9.27 6.31 -0.74
CA ASN A 104 -8.13 6.17 0.14
C ASN A 104 -8.41 5.08 1.18
N VAL A 105 -7.38 4.30 1.48
CA VAL A 105 -7.35 3.34 2.59
C VAL A 105 -6.42 3.89 3.66
N TYR A 106 -6.88 3.95 4.88
CA TYR A 106 -6.09 4.32 6.05
C TYR A 106 -6.06 3.16 7.04
N VAL A 107 -4.87 2.84 7.51
CA VAL A 107 -4.64 1.88 8.59
C VAL A 107 -4.21 2.63 9.84
N THR A 108 -4.63 2.20 11.00
CA THR A 108 -4.37 2.91 12.27
C THR A 108 -2.90 3.03 12.65
N ASP A 109 -2.02 2.26 12.03
CA ASP A 109 -0.56 2.36 12.19
C ASP A 109 0.10 3.41 11.29
N GLY A 110 -0.70 4.21 10.57
CA GLY A 110 -0.24 5.27 9.68
C GLY A 110 -0.04 4.84 8.22
N ARG A 111 -0.19 3.57 7.89
CA ARG A 111 -0.16 3.10 6.51
C ARG A 111 -1.36 3.63 5.74
N ARG A 112 -1.14 3.92 4.47
CA ARG A 112 -2.18 4.39 3.56
C ARG A 112 -1.94 3.89 2.14
N ALA A 113 -3.01 3.71 1.39
CA ALA A 113 -2.98 3.46 -0.04
C ALA A 113 -4.10 4.22 -0.73
N ARG A 114 -3.95 4.42 -2.03
CA ARG A 114 -4.99 4.98 -2.88
C ARG A 114 -5.31 4.00 -4.00
N PHE A 115 -6.58 3.89 -4.32
CA PHE A 115 -7.03 3.06 -5.43
C PHE A 115 -8.18 3.73 -6.18
N ARG A 116 -8.43 3.24 -7.40
CA ARG A 116 -9.54 3.66 -8.23
C ARG A 116 -10.40 2.48 -8.58
N VAL A 117 -11.68 2.75 -8.74
CA VAL A 117 -12.65 1.84 -9.33
C VAL A 117 -13.10 2.46 -10.64
N ASP A 118 -13.02 1.72 -11.74
CA ASP A 118 -13.49 2.20 -13.05
C ASP A 118 -15.00 1.99 -13.23
N ALA A 119 -15.54 2.45 -14.36
CA ALA A 119 -16.95 2.30 -14.68
C ALA A 119 -17.40 0.83 -14.83
N MET A 120 -16.46 -0.09 -15.03
CA MET A 120 -16.70 -1.53 -15.13
C MET A 120 -16.53 -2.25 -13.78
N GLY A 121 -16.25 -1.51 -12.70
CA GLY A 121 -16.04 -2.05 -11.36
C GLY A 121 -14.64 -2.64 -11.14
N ARG A 122 -13.67 -2.40 -12.04
CA ARG A 122 -12.31 -2.90 -11.87
C ARG A 122 -11.54 -2.01 -10.93
N VAL A 123 -10.77 -2.64 -10.05
CA VAL A 123 -9.94 -1.98 -9.05
C VAL A 123 -8.51 -1.84 -9.57
N THR A 124 -7.94 -0.65 -9.48
CA THR A 124 -6.54 -0.36 -9.81
C THR A 124 -5.88 0.42 -8.69
N SER A 125 -4.67 0.04 -8.29
CA SER A 125 -3.88 0.78 -7.31
C SER A 125 -3.14 1.93 -7.98
N ASP A 126 -3.10 3.11 -7.35
CA ASP A 126 -2.39 4.28 -7.90
C ASP A 126 -0.87 4.06 -7.99
N SER A 127 -0.29 3.21 -7.12
CA SER A 127 1.12 2.82 -7.20
C SER A 127 1.48 2.09 -8.51
N GLN A 128 0.53 1.36 -9.12
CA GLN A 128 0.73 0.72 -10.42
C GLN A 128 0.64 1.72 -11.59
N HIS A 129 -0.10 2.81 -11.42
CA HIS A 129 -0.27 3.80 -12.47
C HIS A 129 0.99 4.64 -12.70
N ASP A 130 1.73 4.95 -11.64
CA ASP A 130 3.00 5.69 -11.72
C ASP A 130 4.12 4.85 -12.36
N ALA A 131 4.16 3.54 -12.11
CA ALA A 131 5.13 2.64 -12.73
C ALA A 131 4.91 2.53 -14.25
N SER A 132 3.65 2.47 -14.70
CA SER A 132 3.30 2.41 -16.12
C SER A 132 3.63 3.72 -16.87
N ARG A 133 3.46 4.87 -16.22
CA ARG A 133 3.82 6.18 -16.82
C ARG A 133 5.32 6.38 -16.98
N ARG A 134 6.13 5.89 -16.05
CA ARG A 134 7.60 5.98 -16.14
C ARG A 134 8.18 5.12 -17.24
N SER A 135 7.54 4.01 -17.58
CA SER A 135 7.99 3.10 -18.66
C SER A 135 7.73 3.64 -20.06
N THR A 136 6.82 4.58 -20.25
CA THR A 136 6.46 5.17 -21.56
C THR A 136 7.16 6.48 -21.87
N ALA A 137 8.04 6.99 -20.99
CA ALA A 137 8.85 8.17 -21.29
C ALA A 137 9.88 7.83 -22.40
N PRO A 138 9.90 8.54 -23.54
CA PRO A 138 10.87 8.29 -24.60
C PRO A 138 12.28 8.55 -24.07
N ARG A 139 13.16 7.56 -24.21
CA ARG A 139 14.60 7.73 -23.99
C ARG A 139 15.09 8.79 -24.98
N ASP A 140 15.37 9.97 -24.50
CA ASP A 140 16.06 10.99 -25.27
C ASP A 140 17.50 10.51 -25.56
N THR A 141 17.72 10.05 -26.79
CA THR A 141 19.03 9.56 -27.28
C THR A 141 19.82 10.65 -27.97
N THR A 142 19.61 11.92 -27.62
CA THR A 142 20.40 13.02 -28.20
C THR A 142 21.56 13.37 -27.26
N ARG A 143 22.63 12.59 -27.32
CA ARG A 143 23.97 13.04 -26.89
C ARG A 143 25.00 12.66 -27.96
N ARG A 144 25.28 13.59 -28.84
CA ARG A 144 26.54 13.66 -29.60
C ARG A 144 27.56 14.48 -28.82
#